data_a1927575c5795b6a611aff49a5d9cf95
#
_entry.id   a1927575c5795b6a611aff49a5d9cf95
#
_cell.length_a   1.000
_cell.length_b   1.000
_cell.length_c   1.000
_cell.angle_alpha   90.00
_cell.angle_beta   90.00
_cell.angle_gamma   90.00
#
_symmetry.space_group_name_H-M   'P 1'
#
loop_
_entity.id
_entity.type
_entity.pdbx_description
1 polymer ?
#
loop_
_entity_poly.entity_id
_entity_poly.type
_entity_poly.pdbx_seq_one_letter_code
_entity_poly.pdbx_strand_id
1 'polypeptide(L)'
;MKKIISVFLTLVLAGTFVFAQNNNQNRHGDWRERVRAEQVAFITNELDLSESEAQAFWPVYNDVQKQRREAFKATGEAYMNLQKGVDDKDVDKLLDKYLAAKKASEKVEADAVARYKKVLPVSKVAKLLMAEEKFRQNQIHRLGQGRGPGFPGQPPQTNAPSTK
;
A
#
# COMPACT_ATOMS: atom_id res chain seq x y z
N MET A 1 -3.18 28.74 13.44
CA MET A 1 -3.17 27.55 12.59
C MET A 1 -2.65 26.26 13.26
N LYS A 2 -2.48 26.24 14.60
CA LYS A 2 -1.96 25.06 15.36
C LYS A 2 -3.04 24.22 16.06
N LYS A 3 -4.34 24.55 15.88
CA LYS A 3 -5.46 23.91 16.62
C LYS A 3 -6.29 22.92 15.79
N ILE A 4 -6.02 22.76 14.50
CA ILE A 4 -6.86 21.95 13.59
C ILE A 4 -6.35 20.50 13.49
N ILE A 5 -5.08 20.25 13.83
CA ILE A 5 -4.49 18.90 13.78
C ILE A 5 -5.02 17.98 14.90
N SER A 6 -5.55 18.55 15.99
CA SER A 6 -5.98 17.78 17.17
C SER A 6 -7.33 17.08 17.01
N VAL A 7 -8.18 17.52 16.08
CA VAL A 7 -9.56 16.98 15.94
C VAL A 7 -9.59 15.74 15.04
N PHE A 8 -8.64 15.59 14.11
CA PHE A 8 -8.57 14.41 13.23
C PHE A 8 -8.09 13.14 13.93
N LEU A 9 -7.34 13.28 15.02
CA LEU A 9 -6.79 12.13 15.75
C LEU A 9 -7.86 11.42 16.61
N THR A 10 -8.95 12.10 16.94
CA THR A 10 -9.98 11.55 17.84
C THR A 10 -11.07 10.74 17.15
N LEU A 11 -11.25 10.87 15.84
CA LEU A 11 -12.30 10.13 15.11
C LEU A 11 -11.88 8.72 14.66
N VAL A 12 -10.60 8.37 14.77
CA VAL A 12 -10.07 7.04 14.41
C VAL A 12 -9.96 6.10 15.63
N LEU A 13 -10.17 6.61 16.85
CA LEU A 13 -9.91 5.91 18.12
C LEU A 13 -11.15 5.35 18.83
N ALA A 14 -12.35 5.43 18.25
CA ALA A 14 -13.54 4.81 18.83
C ALA A 14 -13.76 3.39 18.28
N GLY A 15 -12.98 2.44 18.75
CA GLY A 15 -13.17 1.03 18.38
C GLY A 15 -12.24 0.07 19.10
N THR A 16 -12.62 -0.26 20.35
CA THR A 16 -12.31 -1.49 21.06
C THR A 16 -10.95 -1.65 21.73
N PHE A 17 -10.95 -1.35 23.01
CA PHE A 17 -10.15 -2.08 24.00
C PHE A 17 -10.67 -3.51 24.12
N VAL A 18 -9.89 -4.53 23.78
CA VAL A 18 -9.92 -5.85 24.42
C VAL A 18 -8.55 -6.54 24.31
N PHE A 19 -7.90 -6.66 25.43
CA PHE A 19 -7.04 -7.71 26.00
C PHE A 19 -5.92 -8.38 25.20
N ALA A 20 -4.78 -8.34 25.88
CA ALA A 20 -3.53 -9.04 25.68
C ALA A 20 -3.68 -10.57 25.62
N GLN A 21 -2.93 -11.17 24.74
CA GLN A 21 -2.06 -12.33 24.83
C GLN A 21 -1.96 -13.04 23.48
N ASN A 22 -0.97 -12.74 22.70
CA ASN A 22 -0.11 -13.73 22.05
C ASN A 22 1.08 -13.07 21.33
N ASN A 23 2.26 -13.22 21.90
CA ASN A 23 3.41 -12.33 21.64
C ASN A 23 4.21 -12.62 20.37
N ASN A 24 3.76 -13.48 19.44
CA ASN A 24 4.53 -13.83 18.25
C ASN A 24 3.81 -13.60 16.89
N GLN A 25 2.49 -13.37 16.86
CA GLN A 25 1.77 -13.04 15.62
C GLN A 25 1.62 -11.52 15.38
N ASN A 26 1.91 -10.68 16.38
CA ASN A 26 1.70 -9.23 16.32
C ASN A 26 2.74 -8.45 15.51
N ARG A 27 3.95 -8.98 15.27
CA ARG A 27 5.01 -8.24 14.56
C ARG A 27 4.68 -7.94 13.10
N HIS A 28 4.02 -8.86 12.39
CA HIS A 28 3.63 -8.65 11.00
C HIS A 28 2.37 -7.77 10.84
N GLY A 29 1.46 -7.80 11.82
CA GLY A 29 0.29 -6.90 11.87
C GLY A 29 0.72 -5.45 12.08
N ASP A 30 1.52 -5.21 13.10
CA ASP A 30 2.06 -3.90 13.47
C ASP A 30 2.86 -3.23 12.34
N TRP A 31 3.66 -4.01 11.59
CA TRP A 31 4.39 -3.49 10.42
C TRP A 31 3.45 -3.00 9.31
N ARG A 32 2.41 -3.78 8.97
CA ARG A 32 1.47 -3.41 7.92
C ARG A 32 0.68 -2.15 8.28
N GLU A 33 0.29 -2.03 9.54
CA GLU A 33 -0.39 -0.84 10.05
C GLU A 33 0.49 0.41 9.99
N ARG A 34 1.77 0.29 10.37
CA ARG A 34 2.74 1.39 10.26
C ARG A 34 2.93 1.84 8.81
N VAL A 35 3.16 0.90 7.89
CA VAL A 35 3.31 1.23 6.45
C VAL A 35 2.05 1.90 5.92
N ARG A 36 0.86 1.44 6.35
CA ARG A 36 -0.40 2.06 5.96
C ARG A 36 -0.54 3.49 6.51
N ALA A 37 -0.21 3.70 7.78
CA ALA A 37 -0.23 5.02 8.39
C ALA A 37 0.77 5.97 7.71
N GLU A 38 1.99 5.51 7.42
CA GLU A 38 2.98 6.26 6.64
C GLU A 38 2.44 6.62 5.25
N GLN A 39 1.79 5.69 4.57
CA GLN A 39 1.21 5.91 3.24
C GLN A 39 0.09 6.97 3.28
N VAL A 40 -0.78 6.90 4.29
CA VAL A 40 -1.86 7.89 4.47
C VAL A 40 -1.27 9.28 4.69
N ALA A 41 -0.32 9.42 5.61
CA ALA A 41 0.34 10.69 5.87
C ALA A 41 1.05 11.25 4.62
N PHE A 42 1.78 10.39 3.92
CA PHE A 42 2.51 10.76 2.71
C PHE A 42 1.58 11.24 1.60
N ILE A 43 0.53 10.48 1.28
CA ILE A 43 -0.44 10.85 0.23
C ILE A 43 -1.18 12.14 0.60
N THR A 44 -1.61 12.29 1.85
CA THR A 44 -2.31 13.50 2.32
C THR A 44 -1.45 14.74 2.08
N ASN A 45 -0.16 14.67 2.41
CA ASN A 45 0.77 15.77 2.22
C ASN A 45 1.08 16.05 0.75
N GLU A 46 1.35 15.02 -0.06
CA GLU A 46 1.70 15.19 -1.49
C GLU A 46 0.51 15.76 -2.29
N LEU A 47 -0.72 15.44 -1.92
CA LEU A 47 -1.92 15.92 -2.59
C LEU A 47 -2.45 17.24 -2.02
N ASP A 48 -1.95 17.67 -0.87
CA ASP A 48 -2.50 18.83 -0.13
C ASP A 48 -4.03 18.77 -0.06
N LEU A 49 -4.53 17.64 0.51
CA LEU A 49 -5.97 17.39 0.61
C LEU A 49 -6.61 18.34 1.62
N SER A 50 -7.67 19.04 1.20
CA SER A 50 -8.56 19.71 2.14
C SER A 50 -9.33 18.68 2.98
N GLU A 51 -9.95 19.11 4.06
CA GLU A 51 -10.75 18.24 4.92
C GLU A 51 -11.88 17.56 4.15
N SER A 52 -12.63 18.33 3.34
CA SER A 52 -13.73 17.80 2.52
C SER A 52 -13.26 16.82 1.45
N GLU A 53 -12.11 17.10 0.80
CA GLU A 53 -11.52 16.19 -0.18
C GLU A 53 -11.06 14.89 0.50
N ALA A 54 -10.43 14.98 1.67
CA ALA A 54 -9.98 13.80 2.41
C ALA A 54 -11.17 12.91 2.83
N GLN A 55 -12.26 13.51 3.32
CA GLN A 55 -13.48 12.78 3.68
C GLN A 55 -14.09 12.02 2.48
N ALA A 56 -14.09 12.62 1.29
CA ALA A 56 -14.60 11.98 0.08
C ALA A 56 -13.62 10.96 -0.52
N PHE A 57 -12.33 11.22 -0.44
CA PHE A 57 -11.28 10.44 -1.10
C PHE A 57 -10.96 9.13 -0.38
N TRP A 58 -10.75 9.15 0.95
CA TRP A 58 -10.25 7.98 1.67
C TRP A 58 -11.15 6.73 1.58
N PRO A 59 -12.48 6.83 1.64
CA PRO A 59 -13.35 5.67 1.43
C PRO A 59 -13.14 5.03 0.05
N VAL A 60 -13.06 5.86 -1.00
CA VAL A 60 -12.83 5.40 -2.37
C VAL A 60 -11.46 4.76 -2.52
N TYR A 61 -10.42 5.41 -1.96
CA TYR A 61 -9.06 4.90 -1.98
C TYR A 61 -8.94 3.52 -1.30
N ASN A 62 -9.51 3.39 -0.10
CA ASN A 62 -9.46 2.14 0.65
C ASN A 62 -10.15 0.98 -0.09
N ASP A 63 -11.28 1.25 -0.75
CA ASP A 63 -11.98 0.23 -1.54
C ASP A 63 -11.17 -0.16 -2.79
N VAL A 64 -10.59 0.80 -3.50
CA VAL A 64 -9.67 0.54 -4.61
C VAL A 64 -8.47 -0.30 -4.15
N GLN A 65 -7.87 0.02 -3.00
CA GLN A 65 -6.75 -0.77 -2.47
C GLN A 65 -7.17 -2.22 -2.12
N LYS A 66 -8.42 -2.43 -1.71
CA LYS A 66 -8.96 -3.78 -1.52
C LYS A 66 -9.05 -4.52 -2.84
N GLN A 67 -9.64 -3.91 -3.87
CA GLN A 67 -9.77 -4.52 -5.20
C GLN A 67 -8.40 -4.82 -5.84
N ARG A 68 -7.42 -3.92 -5.70
CA ARG A 68 -6.04 -4.15 -6.14
C ARG A 68 -5.41 -5.38 -5.49
N ARG A 69 -5.60 -5.55 -4.17
CA ARG A 69 -5.08 -6.74 -3.46
C ARG A 69 -5.74 -8.03 -3.93
N GLU A 70 -7.05 -8.00 -4.17
CA GLU A 70 -7.80 -9.15 -4.67
C GLU A 70 -7.34 -9.52 -6.10
N ALA A 71 -7.20 -8.54 -6.98
CA ALA A 71 -6.70 -8.74 -8.34
C ALA A 71 -5.25 -9.24 -8.37
N PHE A 72 -4.40 -8.71 -7.51
CA PHE A 72 -3.01 -9.18 -7.36
C PHE A 72 -2.96 -10.64 -6.90
N LYS A 73 -3.77 -11.00 -5.90
CA LYS A 73 -3.88 -12.38 -5.41
C LYS A 73 -4.36 -13.31 -6.52
N ALA A 74 -5.43 -12.96 -7.23
CA ALA A 74 -5.98 -13.77 -8.32
C ALA A 74 -4.94 -13.97 -9.46
N THR A 75 -4.21 -12.91 -9.83
CA THR A 75 -3.15 -13.00 -10.84
C THR A 75 -2.00 -13.90 -10.36
N GLY A 76 -1.60 -13.78 -9.10
CA GLY A 76 -0.56 -14.62 -8.49
C GLY A 76 -0.97 -16.10 -8.46
N GLU A 77 -2.20 -16.41 -8.08
CA GLU A 77 -2.74 -17.78 -8.08
C GLU A 77 -2.78 -18.36 -9.49
N ALA A 78 -3.25 -17.58 -10.48
CA ALA A 78 -3.28 -18.01 -11.88
C ALA A 78 -1.87 -18.25 -12.43
N TYR A 79 -0.90 -17.40 -12.08
CA TYR A 79 0.52 -17.58 -12.44
C TYR A 79 1.12 -18.86 -11.82
N MET A 80 0.87 -19.09 -10.54
CA MET A 80 1.36 -20.30 -9.85
C MET A 80 0.78 -21.58 -10.45
N ASN A 81 -0.50 -21.54 -10.85
CA ASN A 81 -1.13 -22.68 -11.52
C ASN A 81 -0.53 -22.92 -12.91
N LEU A 82 -0.28 -21.87 -13.68
CA LEU A 82 0.40 -21.97 -14.98
C LEU A 82 1.80 -22.54 -14.80
N GLN A 83 2.57 -22.06 -13.82
CA GLN A 83 3.93 -22.54 -13.55
C GLN A 83 3.95 -24.03 -13.20
N LYS A 84 2.99 -24.52 -12.41
CA LYS A 84 2.89 -25.92 -12.02
C LYS A 84 2.44 -26.82 -13.18
N GLY A 85 1.63 -26.30 -14.08
CA GLY A 85 1.04 -27.05 -15.19
C GLY A 85 1.65 -26.74 -16.55
N VAL A 86 2.89 -26.22 -16.59
CA VAL A 86 3.55 -25.82 -17.85
C VAL A 86 3.75 -26.98 -18.82
N ASP A 87 3.91 -28.20 -18.32
CA ASP A 87 4.08 -29.42 -19.10
C ASP A 87 2.78 -30.22 -19.26
N ASP A 88 1.65 -29.69 -18.75
CA ASP A 88 0.35 -30.35 -18.84
C ASP A 88 -0.27 -30.17 -20.22
N LYS A 89 -1.10 -31.15 -20.64
CA LYS A 89 -1.92 -31.06 -21.86
C LYS A 89 -2.91 -29.89 -21.84
N ASP A 90 -3.25 -29.36 -20.67
CA ASP A 90 -4.19 -28.26 -20.45
C ASP A 90 -3.48 -26.90 -20.26
N VAL A 91 -2.17 -26.79 -20.57
CA VAL A 91 -1.35 -25.58 -20.42
C VAL A 91 -1.98 -24.36 -21.10
N ASP A 92 -2.61 -24.54 -22.25
CA ASP A 92 -3.28 -23.47 -22.99
C ASP A 92 -4.42 -22.83 -22.15
N LYS A 93 -5.23 -23.64 -21.51
CA LYS A 93 -6.28 -23.15 -20.57
C LYS A 93 -5.71 -22.45 -19.35
N LEU A 94 -4.53 -22.87 -18.85
CA LEU A 94 -3.86 -22.23 -17.72
C LEU A 94 -3.28 -20.88 -18.15
N LEU A 95 -2.75 -20.80 -19.36
CA LEU A 95 -2.27 -19.54 -19.95
C LEU A 95 -3.43 -18.53 -20.12
N ASP A 96 -4.56 -18.98 -20.69
CA ASP A 96 -5.74 -18.14 -20.85
C ASP A 96 -6.26 -17.60 -19.51
N LYS A 97 -6.30 -18.43 -18.46
CA LYS A 97 -6.69 -17.99 -17.11
C LYS A 97 -5.73 -16.92 -16.56
N TYR A 98 -4.43 -17.10 -16.77
CA TYR A 98 -3.45 -16.11 -16.34
C TYR A 98 -3.62 -14.78 -17.08
N LEU A 99 -3.78 -14.82 -18.40
CA LEU A 99 -3.98 -13.63 -19.22
C LEU A 99 -5.29 -12.91 -18.87
N ALA A 100 -6.37 -13.66 -18.60
CA ALA A 100 -7.63 -13.11 -18.13
C ALA A 100 -7.49 -12.41 -16.77
N ALA A 101 -6.77 -13.01 -15.82
CA ALA A 101 -6.50 -12.41 -14.51
C ALA A 101 -5.67 -11.12 -14.63
N LYS A 102 -4.65 -11.08 -15.51
CA LYS A 102 -3.89 -9.86 -15.81
C LYS A 102 -4.79 -8.76 -16.36
N LYS A 103 -5.62 -9.07 -17.36
CA LYS A 103 -6.57 -8.10 -17.94
C LYS A 103 -7.56 -7.57 -16.90
N ALA A 104 -8.04 -8.43 -16.00
CA ALA A 104 -8.89 -8.00 -14.89
C ALA A 104 -8.16 -7.05 -13.93
N SER A 105 -6.86 -7.30 -13.64
CA SER A 105 -6.05 -6.41 -12.83
C SER A 105 -5.84 -5.04 -13.48
N GLU A 106 -5.57 -4.99 -14.78
CA GLU A 106 -5.45 -3.73 -15.54
C GLU A 106 -6.77 -2.94 -15.55
N LYS A 107 -7.91 -3.64 -15.63
CA LYS A 107 -9.23 -3.00 -15.53
C LYS A 107 -9.44 -2.36 -14.16
N VAL A 108 -9.01 -2.99 -13.07
CA VAL A 108 -9.08 -2.40 -11.72
C VAL A 108 -8.33 -1.07 -11.67
N GLU A 109 -7.15 -0.96 -12.30
CA GLU A 109 -6.39 0.30 -12.34
C GLU A 109 -7.11 1.38 -13.16
N ALA A 110 -7.65 1.05 -14.31
CA ALA A 110 -8.42 2.00 -15.13
C ALA A 110 -9.68 2.49 -14.41
N ASP A 111 -10.42 1.59 -13.79
CA ASP A 111 -11.63 1.91 -13.00
C ASP A 111 -11.26 2.76 -11.76
N ALA A 112 -10.11 2.52 -11.13
CA ALA A 112 -9.63 3.31 -10.00
C ALA A 112 -9.45 4.78 -10.37
N VAL A 113 -8.78 5.07 -11.49
CA VAL A 113 -8.60 6.45 -11.98
C VAL A 113 -9.94 7.12 -12.24
N ALA A 114 -10.90 6.41 -12.86
CA ALA A 114 -12.24 6.94 -13.11
C ALA A 114 -12.98 7.27 -11.81
N ARG A 115 -12.81 6.46 -10.76
CA ARG A 115 -13.41 6.68 -9.43
C ARG A 115 -12.76 7.88 -8.71
N TYR A 116 -11.43 8.00 -8.75
CA TYR A 116 -10.73 9.13 -8.14
C TYR A 116 -11.13 10.47 -8.75
N LYS A 117 -11.33 10.53 -10.09
CA LYS A 117 -11.81 11.72 -10.79
C LYS A 117 -13.20 12.19 -10.36
N LYS A 118 -14.00 11.35 -9.68
CA LYS A 118 -15.30 11.74 -9.15
C LYS A 118 -15.22 12.48 -7.81
N VAL A 119 -14.10 12.34 -7.11
CA VAL A 119 -13.92 12.86 -5.74
C VAL A 119 -12.74 13.83 -5.61
N LEU A 120 -11.88 13.91 -6.63
CA LEU A 120 -10.73 14.80 -6.66
C LEU A 120 -10.60 15.52 -8.01
N PRO A 121 -10.06 16.74 -8.02
CA PRO A 121 -9.61 17.39 -9.24
C PRO A 121 -8.60 16.52 -10.01
N VAL A 122 -8.65 16.57 -11.36
CA VAL A 122 -7.78 15.74 -12.22
C VAL A 122 -6.28 15.95 -11.90
N SER A 123 -5.88 17.18 -11.56
CA SER A 123 -4.50 17.48 -11.15
C SER A 123 -4.08 16.71 -9.88
N LYS A 124 -4.97 16.59 -8.89
CA LYS A 124 -4.71 15.80 -7.68
C LYS A 124 -4.72 14.30 -7.97
N VAL A 125 -5.53 13.82 -8.91
CA VAL A 125 -5.47 12.43 -9.38
C VAL A 125 -4.11 12.12 -10.02
N ALA A 126 -3.59 13.01 -10.86
CA ALA A 126 -2.25 12.85 -11.42
C ALA A 126 -1.16 12.84 -10.33
N LYS A 127 -1.25 13.75 -9.35
CA LYS A 127 -0.35 13.76 -8.19
C LYS A 127 -0.45 12.46 -7.37
N LEU A 128 -1.66 11.89 -7.21
CA LEU A 128 -1.86 10.61 -6.53
C LEU A 128 -1.05 9.50 -7.16
N LEU A 129 -1.13 9.34 -8.49
CA LEU A 129 -0.37 8.29 -9.20
C LEU A 129 1.13 8.45 -9.01
N MET A 130 1.63 9.70 -9.06
CA MET A 130 3.05 9.98 -8.79
C MET A 130 3.41 9.71 -7.32
N ALA A 131 2.55 10.08 -6.38
CA ALA A 131 2.78 9.87 -4.95
C ALA A 131 2.79 8.37 -4.59
N GLU A 132 1.87 7.57 -5.14
CA GLU A 132 1.86 6.12 -4.95
C GLU A 132 3.17 5.48 -5.45
N GLU A 133 3.64 5.88 -6.64
CA GLU A 133 4.90 5.37 -7.21
C GLU A 133 6.11 5.80 -6.37
N LYS A 134 6.19 7.07 -5.98
CA LYS A 134 7.26 7.59 -5.10
C LYS A 134 7.29 6.86 -3.76
N PHE A 135 6.13 6.63 -3.15
CA PHE A 135 6.02 5.88 -1.91
C PHE A 135 6.51 4.44 -2.08
N ARG A 136 6.09 3.76 -3.16
CA ARG A 136 6.53 2.41 -3.49
C ARG A 136 8.05 2.31 -3.66
N GLN A 137 8.65 3.25 -4.39
CA GLN A 137 10.11 3.31 -4.59
C GLN A 137 10.85 3.51 -3.26
N ASN A 138 10.36 4.41 -2.40
CA ASN A 138 10.92 4.65 -1.09
C ASN A 138 10.88 3.39 -0.21
N GLN A 139 9.78 2.63 -0.24
CA GLN A 139 9.67 1.37 0.51
C GLN A 139 10.64 0.31 -0.01
N ILE A 140 10.78 0.15 -1.33
CA ILE A 140 11.73 -0.78 -1.93
C ILE A 140 13.16 -0.41 -1.54
N HIS A 141 13.51 0.87 -1.63
CA HIS A 141 14.84 1.36 -1.25
C HIS A 141 15.17 1.10 0.24
N ARG A 142 14.21 1.35 1.13
CA ARG A 142 14.35 1.06 2.58
C ARG A 142 14.55 -0.43 2.85
N LEU A 143 13.83 -1.29 2.15
CA LEU A 143 13.98 -2.75 2.27
C LEU A 143 15.35 -3.21 1.77
N GLY A 144 15.82 -2.66 0.65
CA GLY A 144 17.13 -2.98 0.09
C GLY A 144 18.32 -2.54 0.99
N GLN A 145 18.11 -1.52 1.83
CA GLN A 145 19.13 -1.05 2.80
C GLN A 145 19.04 -1.76 4.17
N GLY A 146 18.22 -2.79 4.34
CA GLY A 146 17.99 -3.44 5.62
C GLY A 146 17.26 -2.57 6.65
N ARG A 147 16.72 -1.41 6.23
CA ARG A 147 16.00 -0.46 7.08
C ARG A 147 14.47 -0.63 6.98
N GLY A 148 14.00 -1.82 6.64
CA GLY A 148 12.57 -2.12 6.63
C GLY A 148 11.94 -1.90 8.01
N PRO A 149 10.65 -1.48 8.07
CA PRO A 149 9.94 -1.35 9.34
C PRO A 149 9.85 -2.74 10.00
N GLY A 150 10.62 -2.95 11.05
CA GLY A 150 10.67 -4.23 11.80
C GLY A 150 12.05 -4.83 11.98
N PHE A 151 13.09 -4.30 11.33
CA PHE A 151 14.46 -4.59 11.75
C PHE A 151 14.83 -3.61 12.87
N PRO A 152 15.24 -4.10 14.07
CA PRO A 152 15.85 -3.24 15.10
C PRO A 152 17.04 -2.57 14.44
N GLY A 153 17.03 -1.25 14.42
CA GLY A 153 18.09 -0.48 13.78
C GLY A 153 19.45 -0.89 14.33
N GLN A 154 20.34 -1.33 13.46
CA GLN A 154 21.76 -1.31 13.78
C GLN A 154 22.11 0.14 14.10
N PRO A 155 22.74 0.42 15.26
CA PRO A 155 23.19 1.76 15.57
C PRO A 155 24.11 2.25 14.44
N PRO A 156 24.13 3.56 14.12
CA PRO A 156 25.00 4.09 13.09
C PRO A 156 26.43 3.68 13.41
N GLN A 157 27.07 2.98 12.47
CA GLN A 157 28.49 2.72 12.56
C GLN A 157 29.18 4.09 12.45
N THR A 158 29.66 4.59 13.57
CA THR A 158 30.57 5.72 13.60
C THR A 158 31.85 5.25 12.92
N ASN A 159 32.08 5.74 11.69
CA ASN A 159 33.41 5.64 11.06
C ASN A 159 34.37 6.44 11.91
N ALA A 160 35.07 5.77 12.82
CA ALA A 160 36.20 6.34 13.49
C ALA A 160 37.30 6.60 12.45
N PRO A 161 37.88 7.79 12.38
CA PRO A 161 39.00 8.04 11.48
C PRO A 161 40.17 7.19 11.94
N SER A 162 40.71 6.39 11.00
CA SER A 162 41.98 5.67 11.20
C SER A 162 43.10 6.70 11.29
N THR A 163 43.57 6.94 12.50
CA THR A 163 44.85 7.63 12.75
C THR A 163 46.02 6.75 12.26
N LYS A 164 46.72 7.26 11.25
CA LYS A 164 48.09 6.89 11.00
C LYS A 164 49.00 7.84 11.79
#